data_621329db8c7b988abf5635f1bdbe1254
#
_entry.id   621329db8c7b988abf5635f1bdbe1254
#
_cell.length_a   1.000
_cell.length_b   1.000
_cell.length_c   1.000
_cell.angle_alpha   90.00
_cell.angle_beta   90.00
_cell.angle_gamma   90.00
#
_symmetry.space_group_name_H-M   'P 1'
#
loop_
_entity.id
_entity.type
_entity.pdbx_description
1 polymer ?
#
loop_
_entity_poly.entity_id
_entity_poly.type
_entity_poly.pdbx_seq_one_letter_code
_entity_poly.pdbx_strand_id
1 'polypeptide(L)'
;QVDRKMGDVPEDCFCEPAPNVVVPAIQQLSYSYDSQDLRDLYVNLLASSMDKRVSYLVHPSFVSIIGQLTPDEAKMMSFLSKEPGKDHVPVIDLRVVEDDDMPIKARWRLLCENYTNVFDAIVQCPENVSLYLNNLERLKLLSGETYCYEGEDDYLGIEDSERIRNIKKD
;
A
#
# COMPACT_ATOMS: atom_id res chain seq x y z
N GLN A 1 -9.23 5.70 -21.00
CA GLN A 1 -8.90 4.65 -19.99
C GLN A 1 -10.18 4.09 -19.35
N VAL A 2 -11.12 4.94 -18.90
CA VAL A 2 -12.43 4.46 -18.37
C VAL A 2 -13.16 3.65 -19.44
N ASP A 3 -13.28 4.14 -20.65
CA ASP A 3 -13.95 3.43 -21.77
C ASP A 3 -13.37 2.03 -22.00
N ARG A 4 -12.04 1.87 -21.93
CA ARG A 4 -11.39 0.58 -22.07
C ARG A 4 -11.78 -0.39 -20.95
N LYS A 5 -11.92 0.09 -19.70
CA LYS A 5 -12.35 -0.73 -18.57
C LYS A 5 -13.85 -1.03 -18.61
N MET A 6 -14.63 -0.12 -19.18
CA MET A 6 -16.06 -0.34 -19.38
C MET A 6 -16.37 -1.31 -20.53
N GLY A 7 -15.39 -1.59 -21.42
CA GLY A 7 -15.59 -2.51 -22.55
C GLY A 7 -15.95 -3.94 -22.15
N ASP A 8 -15.60 -4.37 -20.93
CA ASP A 8 -15.97 -5.68 -20.38
C ASP A 8 -17.28 -5.68 -19.58
N VAL A 9 -17.96 -4.51 -19.46
CA VAL A 9 -19.24 -4.38 -18.77
C VAL A 9 -20.36 -4.50 -19.79
N PRO A 10 -21.32 -5.44 -19.62
CA PRO A 10 -22.49 -5.53 -20.48
C PRO A 10 -23.33 -4.25 -20.44
N GLU A 11 -23.89 -3.84 -21.59
CA GLU A 11 -24.66 -2.57 -21.68
C GLU A 11 -25.83 -2.48 -20.70
N ASP A 12 -26.49 -3.58 -20.41
CA ASP A 12 -27.57 -3.66 -19.44
C ASP A 12 -27.12 -3.50 -17.97
N CYS A 13 -25.81 -3.64 -17.73
CA CYS A 13 -25.18 -3.42 -16.43
C CYS A 13 -24.67 -1.99 -16.21
N PHE A 14 -24.79 -1.09 -17.18
CA PHE A 14 -24.43 0.31 -16.96
C PHE A 14 -25.42 1.02 -16.04
N CYS A 15 -24.88 1.86 -15.16
CA CYS A 15 -25.65 2.77 -14.33
C CYS A 15 -25.03 4.17 -14.30
N GLU A 16 -25.85 5.15 -13.96
CA GLU A 16 -25.37 6.50 -13.72
C GLU A 16 -24.61 6.53 -12.37
N PRO A 17 -23.35 7.01 -12.37
CA PRO A 17 -22.57 7.06 -11.15
C PRO A 17 -23.07 8.18 -10.23
N ALA A 18 -22.94 7.97 -8.92
CA ALA A 18 -23.35 8.96 -7.93
C ALA A 18 -22.52 10.26 -8.06
N PRO A 19 -23.16 11.45 -8.15
CA PRO A 19 -22.45 12.72 -8.34
C PRO A 19 -21.40 13.03 -7.26
N ASN A 20 -21.63 12.60 -6.02
CA ASN A 20 -20.71 12.76 -4.90
C ASN A 20 -19.47 11.86 -4.97
N VAL A 21 -19.40 10.95 -5.94
CA VAL A 21 -18.23 10.16 -6.28
C VAL A 21 -17.58 10.71 -7.55
N VAL A 22 -18.36 10.86 -8.63
CA VAL A 22 -17.80 11.16 -9.94
C VAL A 22 -17.19 12.54 -10.01
N VAL A 23 -17.84 13.58 -9.45
CA VAL A 23 -17.34 14.95 -9.52
C VAL A 23 -16.00 15.10 -8.81
N PRO A 24 -15.84 14.72 -7.54
CA PRO A 24 -14.56 14.83 -6.86
C PRO A 24 -13.50 13.88 -7.44
N ALA A 25 -13.88 12.69 -7.94
CA ALA A 25 -12.92 11.78 -8.59
C ALA A 25 -12.32 12.38 -9.87
N ILE A 26 -13.12 13.03 -10.72
CA ILE A 26 -12.64 13.72 -11.92
C ILE A 26 -11.73 14.90 -11.55
N GLN A 27 -12.08 15.66 -10.52
CA GLN A 27 -11.25 16.76 -10.03
C GLN A 27 -9.88 16.26 -9.55
N GLN A 28 -9.84 15.21 -8.73
CA GLN A 28 -8.60 14.61 -8.23
C GLN A 28 -7.77 13.97 -9.35
N LEU A 29 -8.41 13.36 -10.33
CA LEU A 29 -7.73 12.79 -11.49
C LEU A 29 -6.91 13.84 -12.25
N SER A 30 -7.36 15.09 -12.31
CA SER A 30 -6.64 16.19 -12.96
C SER A 30 -5.35 16.57 -12.22
N TYR A 31 -5.26 16.33 -10.91
CA TYR A 31 -4.06 16.55 -10.10
C TYR A 31 -3.10 15.35 -10.08
N SER A 32 -3.56 14.19 -10.52
CA SER A 32 -2.77 12.94 -10.54
C SER A 32 -2.08 12.72 -11.88
N TYR A 33 -1.88 13.78 -12.69
CA TYR A 33 -1.37 13.67 -14.06
C TYR A 33 0.00 12.97 -14.13
N ASP A 34 0.87 13.21 -13.19
CA ASP A 34 2.25 12.71 -13.18
C ASP A 34 2.36 11.26 -12.67
N SER A 35 1.30 10.67 -12.11
CA SER A 35 1.30 9.31 -11.60
C SER A 35 0.29 8.42 -12.31
N GLN A 36 0.80 7.42 -13.06
CA GLN A 36 -0.03 6.43 -13.72
C GLN A 36 -0.79 5.57 -12.70
N ASP A 37 -0.13 5.17 -11.62
CA ASP A 37 -0.72 4.30 -10.60
C ASP A 37 -1.91 4.97 -9.89
N LEU A 38 -1.77 6.25 -9.51
CA LEU A 38 -2.88 7.01 -8.92
C LEU A 38 -4.01 7.23 -9.93
N ARG A 39 -3.70 7.53 -11.20
CA ARG A 39 -4.72 7.64 -12.25
C ARG A 39 -5.50 6.35 -12.42
N ASP A 40 -4.82 5.21 -12.40
CA ASP A 40 -5.47 3.90 -12.55
C ASP A 40 -6.41 3.60 -11.38
N LEU A 41 -6.10 4.02 -10.16
CA LEU A 41 -7.01 3.92 -9.01
C LEU A 41 -8.30 4.73 -9.22
N TYR A 42 -8.18 6.00 -9.63
CA TYR A 42 -9.36 6.84 -9.93
C TYR A 42 -10.18 6.30 -11.11
N VAL A 43 -9.51 5.83 -12.18
CA VAL A 43 -10.17 5.20 -13.32
C VAL A 43 -10.94 3.94 -12.91
N ASN A 44 -10.35 3.12 -12.03
CA ASN A 44 -11.02 1.95 -11.46
C ASN A 44 -12.24 2.34 -10.64
N LEU A 45 -12.11 3.35 -9.79
CA LEU A 45 -13.21 3.85 -8.97
C LEU A 45 -14.38 4.37 -9.84
N LEU A 46 -14.07 5.15 -10.87
CA LEU A 46 -15.07 5.64 -11.82
C LEU A 46 -15.75 4.51 -12.56
N ALA A 47 -15.00 3.56 -13.13
CA ALA A 47 -15.55 2.41 -13.81
C ALA A 47 -16.45 1.57 -12.89
N SER A 48 -16.01 1.29 -11.67
CA SER A 48 -16.82 0.56 -10.67
C SER A 48 -18.10 1.31 -10.29
N SER A 49 -18.07 2.65 -10.25
CA SER A 49 -19.27 3.45 -9.94
C SER A 49 -20.32 3.42 -11.04
N MET A 50 -19.93 3.03 -12.27
CA MET A 50 -20.81 2.94 -13.45
C MET A 50 -21.27 1.52 -13.75
N ASP A 51 -20.85 0.52 -12.98
CA ASP A 51 -21.24 -0.88 -13.14
C ASP A 51 -22.22 -1.28 -12.03
N LYS A 52 -23.48 -1.54 -12.38
CA LYS A 52 -24.55 -1.96 -11.44
C LYS A 52 -24.17 -3.15 -10.56
N ARG A 53 -23.31 -4.04 -11.05
CA ARG A 53 -22.92 -5.25 -10.32
C ARG A 53 -22.06 -4.94 -9.09
N VAL A 54 -21.35 -3.80 -9.10
CA VAL A 54 -20.40 -3.42 -8.05
C VAL A 54 -20.56 -1.98 -7.54
N SER A 55 -21.40 -1.15 -8.18
CA SER A 55 -21.58 0.27 -7.82
C SER A 55 -22.03 0.47 -6.37
N TYR A 56 -22.77 -0.49 -5.81
CA TYR A 56 -23.22 -0.46 -4.41
C TYR A 56 -22.07 -0.58 -3.39
N LEU A 57 -20.90 -1.05 -3.82
CA LEU A 57 -19.68 -1.13 -2.99
C LEU A 57 -18.89 0.18 -3.02
N VAL A 58 -19.17 1.07 -3.96
CA VAL A 58 -18.42 2.31 -4.15
C VAL A 58 -18.86 3.34 -3.11
N HIS A 59 -17.94 3.67 -2.19
CA HIS A 59 -18.19 4.68 -1.18
C HIS A 59 -17.49 6.01 -1.52
N PRO A 60 -18.13 7.18 -1.29
CA PRO A 60 -17.53 8.48 -1.59
C PRO A 60 -16.18 8.74 -0.89
N SER A 61 -15.93 8.14 0.28
CA SER A 61 -14.65 8.25 0.99
C SER A 61 -13.47 7.69 0.20
N PHE A 62 -13.68 6.80 -0.78
CA PHE A 62 -12.59 6.24 -1.59
C PHE A 62 -11.87 7.30 -2.39
N VAL A 63 -12.57 8.36 -2.84
CA VAL A 63 -11.93 9.51 -3.50
C VAL A 63 -10.91 10.17 -2.57
N SER A 64 -11.30 10.39 -1.30
CA SER A 64 -10.42 11.01 -0.31
C SER A 64 -9.28 10.08 0.11
N ILE A 65 -9.51 8.78 0.18
CA ILE A 65 -8.47 7.79 0.51
C ILE A 65 -7.42 7.77 -0.59
N ILE A 66 -7.82 7.67 -1.87
CA ILE A 66 -6.89 7.69 -3.00
C ILE A 66 -6.09 9.01 -3.02
N GLY A 67 -6.74 10.15 -2.72
CA GLY A 67 -6.08 11.45 -2.65
C GLY A 67 -5.07 11.62 -1.52
N GLN A 68 -5.01 10.69 -0.57
CA GLN A 68 -4.03 10.65 0.52
C GLN A 68 -2.88 9.67 0.25
N LEU A 69 -2.88 8.99 -0.90
CA LEU A 69 -1.81 8.08 -1.30
C LEU A 69 -0.73 8.82 -2.09
N THR A 70 0.50 8.46 -1.83
CA THR A 70 1.62 8.77 -2.72
C THR A 70 1.65 7.81 -3.93
N PRO A 71 2.36 8.16 -5.01
CA PRO A 71 2.57 7.25 -6.14
C PRO A 71 3.17 5.90 -5.73
N ASP A 72 4.09 5.90 -4.78
CA ASP A 72 4.74 4.67 -4.31
C ASP A 72 3.78 3.79 -3.50
N GLU A 73 2.94 4.38 -2.65
CA GLU A 73 1.88 3.64 -1.95
C GLU A 73 0.86 3.04 -2.93
N ALA A 74 0.51 3.74 -4.00
CA ALA A 74 -0.36 3.20 -5.05
C ALA A 74 0.28 1.99 -5.76
N LYS A 75 1.61 2.00 -6.01
CA LYS A 75 2.35 0.86 -6.54
C LYS A 75 2.36 -0.32 -5.58
N MET A 76 2.60 -0.07 -4.29
CA MET A 76 2.57 -1.10 -3.25
C MET A 76 1.19 -1.79 -3.22
N MET A 77 0.11 -1.03 -3.20
CA MET A 77 -1.25 -1.57 -3.26
C MET A 77 -1.53 -2.36 -4.54
N SER A 78 -1.05 -1.86 -5.69
CA SER A 78 -1.16 -2.55 -6.99
C SER A 78 -0.39 -3.88 -6.99
N PHE A 79 0.78 -3.93 -6.38
CA PHE A 79 1.57 -5.16 -6.22
C PHE A 79 0.83 -6.20 -5.37
N LEU A 80 0.39 -5.80 -4.17
CA LEU A 80 -0.33 -6.69 -3.26
C LEU A 80 -1.63 -7.25 -3.86
N SER A 81 -2.32 -6.45 -4.69
CA SER A 81 -3.58 -6.88 -5.32
C SER A 81 -3.40 -7.85 -6.49
N LYS A 82 -2.21 -7.92 -7.11
CA LYS A 82 -1.95 -8.73 -8.31
C LYS A 82 -1.34 -10.10 -8.02
N GLU A 83 -0.81 -10.30 -6.83
CA GLU A 83 -0.13 -11.52 -6.43
C GLU A 83 -1.08 -12.43 -5.63
N PRO A 84 -1.76 -13.40 -6.27
CA PRO A 84 -2.64 -14.32 -5.55
C PRO A 84 -1.83 -15.11 -4.51
N GLY A 85 -2.29 -15.08 -3.26
CA GLY A 85 -1.61 -15.75 -2.15
C GLY A 85 -0.51 -14.94 -1.47
N LYS A 86 -0.26 -13.69 -1.91
CA LYS A 86 0.56 -12.71 -1.20
C LYS A 86 -0.30 -11.59 -0.61
N ASP A 87 -1.25 -11.99 0.20
CA ASP A 87 -2.11 -11.10 0.99
C ASP A 87 -1.42 -10.55 2.23
N HIS A 88 -0.20 -11.00 2.49
CA HIS A 88 0.68 -10.54 3.58
C HIS A 88 2.12 -10.35 3.09
N VAL A 89 2.83 -9.47 3.75
CA VAL A 89 4.27 -9.26 3.58
C VAL A 89 4.94 -9.28 4.95
N PRO A 90 6.13 -9.90 5.07
CA PRO A 90 6.88 -9.88 6.31
C PRO A 90 7.41 -8.47 6.58
N VAL A 91 7.22 -8.00 7.80
CA VAL A 91 7.78 -6.74 8.30
C VAL A 91 8.45 -7.00 9.64
N ILE A 92 9.54 -6.30 9.92
CA ILE A 92 10.30 -6.42 11.16
C ILE A 92 10.62 -5.06 11.76
N ASP A 93 10.72 -5.01 13.08
CA ASP A 93 11.32 -3.88 13.78
C ASP A 93 12.82 -4.10 13.93
N LEU A 94 13.61 -3.17 13.44
CA LEU A 94 15.05 -3.17 13.65
C LEU A 94 15.38 -2.45 14.95
N ARG A 95 16.02 -3.15 15.87
CA ARG A 95 16.42 -2.61 17.17
C ARG A 95 17.89 -2.86 17.41
N VAL A 96 18.58 -1.88 17.99
CA VAL A 96 19.96 -2.04 18.44
C VAL A 96 20.01 -2.20 19.96
N VAL A 97 20.87 -3.08 20.43
CA VAL A 97 21.15 -3.25 21.85
C VAL A 97 22.23 -2.21 22.21
N GLU A 98 21.89 -1.26 23.07
CA GLU A 98 22.82 -0.19 23.49
C GLU A 98 23.63 -0.58 24.72
N ASP A 99 23.09 -1.41 25.60
CA ASP A 99 23.76 -1.83 26.83
C ASP A 99 23.26 -3.21 27.29
N ASP A 100 24.15 -4.18 27.33
CA ASP A 100 23.83 -5.56 27.74
C ASP A 100 23.58 -5.69 29.25
N ASP A 101 24.06 -4.75 30.07
CA ASP A 101 23.88 -4.75 31.51
C ASP A 101 22.54 -4.15 31.98
N MET A 102 21.80 -3.51 31.05
CA MET A 102 20.48 -2.95 31.34
C MET A 102 19.35 -3.99 31.31
N PRO A 103 18.25 -3.77 32.07
CA PRO A 103 17.06 -4.62 31.95
C PRO A 103 16.55 -4.70 30.51
N ILE A 104 16.09 -5.88 30.06
CA ILE A 104 15.65 -6.15 28.69
C ILE A 104 14.79 -5.04 28.06
N LYS A 105 13.90 -4.41 28.84
CA LYS A 105 13.01 -3.34 28.35
C LYS A 105 13.70 -1.99 28.12
N ALA A 106 14.90 -1.77 28.65
CA ALA A 106 15.63 -0.50 28.60
C ALA A 106 16.88 -0.56 27.71
N ARG A 107 17.27 -1.78 27.25
CA ARG A 107 18.52 -1.98 26.52
C ARG A 107 18.44 -1.77 25.01
N TRP A 108 17.27 -1.44 24.50
CA TRP A 108 17.04 -1.43 23.06
C TRP A 108 16.68 -0.02 22.58
N ARG A 109 17.29 0.38 21.48
CA ARG A 109 16.85 1.55 20.72
C ARG A 109 16.27 1.08 19.39
N LEU A 110 15.05 1.51 19.08
CA LEU A 110 14.41 1.26 17.79
C LEU A 110 15.15 2.06 16.71
N LEU A 111 15.63 1.39 15.67
CA LEU A 111 16.28 2.02 14.52
C LEU A 111 15.28 2.26 13.38
N CYS A 112 14.45 1.26 13.11
CA CYS A 112 13.45 1.34 12.07
C CYS A 112 12.26 0.48 12.47
N GLU A 113 11.07 1.03 12.36
CA GLU A 113 9.80 0.33 12.54
C GLU A 113 9.27 -0.13 11.18
N ASN A 114 8.58 -1.27 11.16
CA ASN A 114 7.95 -1.79 9.94
C ASN A 114 8.89 -1.90 8.73
N TYR A 115 10.12 -2.40 8.95
CA TYR A 115 11.08 -2.60 7.87
C TYR A 115 10.71 -3.83 7.04
N THR A 116 10.73 -3.69 5.71
CA THR A 116 10.69 -4.78 4.74
C THR A 116 11.46 -4.40 3.49
N ASN A 117 11.99 -5.36 2.75
CA ASN A 117 12.66 -5.18 1.47
C ASN A 117 11.78 -5.60 0.28
N VAL A 118 10.58 -6.11 0.53
CA VAL A 118 9.67 -6.64 -0.51
C VAL A 118 9.32 -5.59 -1.56
N PHE A 119 9.27 -4.32 -1.16
CA PHE A 119 8.91 -3.21 -2.05
C PHE A 119 10.10 -2.46 -2.64
N ASP A 120 11.36 -2.79 -2.27
CA ASP A 120 12.55 -2.02 -2.68
C ASP A 120 12.70 -1.89 -4.20
N ALA A 121 12.31 -2.94 -4.97
CA ALA A 121 12.35 -2.92 -6.43
C ALA A 121 11.11 -2.27 -7.10
N ILE A 122 10.09 -1.88 -6.30
CA ILE A 122 8.78 -1.44 -6.78
C ILE A 122 8.62 0.07 -6.61
N VAL A 123 9.07 0.58 -5.46
CA VAL A 123 8.95 1.99 -5.09
C VAL A 123 10.13 2.81 -5.59
N GLN A 124 9.94 4.12 -5.74
CA GLN A 124 11.02 5.04 -6.11
C GLN A 124 11.92 5.39 -4.93
N CYS A 125 11.34 5.45 -3.72
CA CYS A 125 12.03 5.81 -2.49
C CYS A 125 11.93 4.66 -1.46
N PRO A 126 12.77 3.60 -1.57
CA PRO A 126 12.75 2.46 -0.66
C PRO A 126 12.97 2.84 0.81
N GLU A 127 13.71 3.90 1.08
CA GLU A 127 13.95 4.44 2.41
C GLU A 127 12.67 4.90 3.12
N ASN A 128 11.61 5.19 2.38
CA ASN A 128 10.33 5.65 2.90
C ASN A 128 9.29 4.54 3.09
N VAL A 129 9.62 3.28 2.81
CA VAL A 129 8.66 2.16 2.86
C VAL A 129 7.99 2.04 4.24
N SER A 130 8.72 2.22 5.33
CA SER A 130 8.15 2.25 6.68
C SER A 130 7.08 3.35 6.84
N LEU A 131 7.34 4.54 6.31
CA LEU A 131 6.38 5.65 6.33
C LEU A 131 5.14 5.32 5.49
N TYR A 132 5.33 4.70 4.33
CA TYR A 132 4.23 4.28 3.45
C TYR A 132 3.36 3.23 4.12
N LEU A 133 3.95 2.21 4.75
CA LEU A 133 3.20 1.19 5.49
C LEU A 133 2.38 1.81 6.62
N ASN A 134 2.95 2.73 7.39
CA ASN A 134 2.25 3.44 8.46
C ASN A 134 1.06 4.26 7.93
N ASN A 135 1.20 4.91 6.76
CA ASN A 135 0.09 5.63 6.14
C ASN A 135 -1.00 4.68 5.63
N LEU A 136 -0.62 3.57 4.97
CA LEU A 136 -1.58 2.57 4.49
C LEU A 136 -2.35 1.92 5.66
N GLU A 137 -1.69 1.66 6.78
CA GLU A 137 -2.34 1.18 8.00
C GLU A 137 -3.28 2.23 8.61
N ARG A 138 -2.84 3.50 8.69
CA ARG A 138 -3.69 4.63 9.12
C ARG A 138 -4.95 4.74 8.28
N LEU A 139 -4.85 4.52 6.97
CA LEU A 139 -5.99 4.53 6.03
C LEU A 139 -6.82 3.24 6.09
N LYS A 140 -6.42 2.25 6.90
CA LYS A 140 -7.06 0.93 7.00
C LYS A 140 -7.07 0.15 5.68
N LEU A 141 -6.10 0.41 4.82
CA LEU A 141 -5.86 -0.36 3.60
C LEU A 141 -5.01 -1.60 3.86
N LEU A 142 -4.19 -1.55 4.91
CA LEU A 142 -3.45 -2.68 5.47
C LEU A 142 -3.78 -2.82 6.95
N SER A 143 -3.61 -4.01 7.50
CA SER A 143 -3.60 -4.26 8.94
C SER A 143 -2.27 -4.88 9.32
N GLY A 144 -1.56 -4.26 10.27
CA GLY A 144 -0.40 -4.86 10.92
C GLY A 144 -0.89 -5.83 11.99
N GLU A 145 -0.66 -7.12 11.81
CA GLU A 145 -0.86 -8.13 12.85
C GLU A 145 0.52 -8.61 13.30
N THR A 146 0.79 -8.48 14.60
CA THR A 146 2.05 -8.98 15.17
C THR A 146 1.92 -10.49 15.34
N TYR A 147 2.16 -11.25 14.29
CA TYR A 147 2.37 -12.69 14.38
C TYR A 147 3.87 -12.96 14.33
N CYS A 148 4.40 -13.61 15.35
CA CYS A 148 5.66 -14.33 15.20
C CYS A 148 5.34 -15.59 14.42
N TYR A 149 5.45 -15.56 13.11
CA TYR A 149 5.44 -16.78 12.30
C TYR A 149 6.73 -17.56 12.62
N GLU A 150 6.59 -18.81 13.04
CA GLU A 150 7.72 -19.73 13.19
C GLU A 150 8.30 -20.22 11.85
N GLY A 151 7.87 -19.64 10.73
CA GLY A 151 8.40 -19.92 9.39
C GLY A 151 9.64 -19.05 9.12
N GLU A 152 10.83 -19.61 9.32
CA GLU A 152 12.11 -18.91 9.10
C GLU A 152 12.26 -18.41 7.67
N ASP A 153 11.64 -19.04 6.67
CA ASP A 153 11.90 -18.80 5.24
C ASP A 153 11.43 -17.42 4.76
N ASP A 154 10.35 -16.87 5.31
CA ASP A 154 9.80 -15.57 4.87
C ASP A 154 10.67 -14.37 5.30
N TYR A 155 11.46 -14.52 6.37
CA TYR A 155 12.29 -13.46 6.94
C TYR A 155 13.76 -13.52 6.51
N LEU A 156 14.24 -14.65 5.98
CA LEU A 156 15.66 -14.84 5.59
C LEU A 156 16.12 -13.79 4.57
N GLY A 157 15.26 -13.45 3.59
CA GLY A 157 15.57 -12.44 2.60
C GLY A 157 15.67 -11.01 3.16
N ILE A 158 15.01 -10.75 4.28
CA ILE A 158 15.04 -9.44 4.95
C ILE A 158 16.33 -9.26 5.70
N GLU A 159 16.75 -10.26 6.48
CA GLU A 159 17.98 -10.22 7.30
C GLU A 159 19.25 -10.05 6.46
N ASP A 160 19.24 -10.60 5.25
CA ASP A 160 20.35 -10.54 4.29
C ASP A 160 20.30 -9.33 3.36
N SER A 161 19.36 -8.43 3.53
CA SER A 161 19.26 -7.24 2.69
C SER A 161 20.50 -6.34 2.84
N GLU A 162 20.91 -5.72 1.72
CA GLU A 162 22.09 -4.81 1.69
C GLU A 162 21.92 -3.67 2.70
N ARG A 163 20.70 -3.23 2.91
CA ARG A 163 20.36 -2.14 3.82
C ARG A 163 20.57 -2.53 5.29
N ILE A 164 20.21 -3.75 5.70
CA ILE A 164 20.52 -4.27 7.05
C ILE A 164 22.03 -4.48 7.22
N ARG A 165 22.70 -4.98 6.18
CA ARG A 165 24.18 -5.14 6.23
C ARG A 165 24.89 -3.80 6.41
N ASN A 166 24.37 -2.71 5.86
CA ASN A 166 24.94 -1.38 6.04
C ASN A 166 24.68 -0.83 7.45
N ILE A 167 23.49 -1.03 8.00
CA ILE A 167 23.16 -0.65 9.38
C ILE A 167 24.04 -1.38 10.41
N LYS A 168 24.42 -2.64 10.14
CA LYS A 168 25.32 -3.42 11.03
C LYS A 168 26.78 -2.98 11.00
N LYS A 169 27.18 -2.09 10.09
CA LYS A 169 28.58 -1.61 9.95
C LYS A 169 28.84 -0.26 10.63
N ASP A 170 27.78 0.49 10.93
CA ASP A 170 27.83 1.77 11.66
C ASP A 170 27.59 1.54 13.17
#